data_289eedc43ef4feb1e29c344c2f1b0e87
#
_entry.id   289eedc43ef4feb1e29c344c2f1b0e87
#
_cell.length_a   1.000
_cell.length_b   1.000
_cell.length_c   1.000
_cell.angle_alpha   90.00
_cell.angle_beta   90.00
_cell.angle_gamma   90.00
#
_symmetry.space_group_name_H-M   'P 1'
#
loop_
_entity.id
_entity.type
_entity.pdbx_description
1 polymer ?
#
loop_
_entity_poly.entity_id
_entity_poly.type
_entity_poly.pdbx_seq_one_letter_code
_entity_poly.pdbx_strand_id
1 'polypeptide(L)'
;MDSINIRRAQLSDASVIANFNQAMAWETEKKELIPEVILAGVTSLLKNPSRGFYIVAETDAKVVACLMITTEWSDWRNGLFWWVQSVFVLPDYRRRGVYRNMYQFIKDLANREPNVCGFRLYVEKDNVRAQSTYAALGMSQSPYSLFEELKSDIE
;
A
#
# COMPACT_ATOMS: atom_id res chain seq x y z
N MET A 1 21.24 -10.96 -0.22
CA MET A 1 19.94 -10.74 0.46
C MET A 1 19.27 -12.09 0.66
N ASP A 2 18.87 -12.36 1.88
CA ASP A 2 18.13 -13.59 2.15
C ASP A 2 16.79 -13.58 1.40
N SER A 3 16.13 -14.72 1.37
CA SER A 3 14.82 -14.81 0.72
C SER A 3 13.83 -13.86 1.42
N ILE A 4 12.93 -13.29 0.62
CA ILE A 4 11.92 -12.36 1.12
C ILE A 4 10.72 -13.15 1.63
N ASN A 5 10.30 -12.86 2.85
CA ASN A 5 9.08 -13.40 3.42
C ASN A 5 8.01 -12.31 3.42
N ILE A 6 6.89 -12.57 2.77
CA ILE A 6 5.79 -11.63 2.68
C ILE A 6 4.63 -12.17 3.51
N ARG A 7 4.06 -11.31 4.35
CA ARG A 7 3.00 -11.71 5.26
C ARG A 7 2.07 -10.54 5.57
N ARG A 8 0.92 -10.84 6.13
CA ARG A 8 0.07 -9.81 6.72
C ARG A 8 0.77 -9.24 7.94
N ALA A 9 0.61 -7.93 8.12
CA ALA A 9 1.16 -7.25 9.29
C ALA A 9 0.37 -7.57 10.54
N GLN A 10 1.04 -7.51 11.67
CA GLN A 10 0.47 -7.68 12.99
C GLN A 10 0.54 -6.35 13.74
N LEU A 11 -0.15 -6.26 14.88
CA LEU A 11 -0.13 -5.02 15.67
C LEU A 11 1.29 -4.61 16.07
N SER A 12 2.17 -5.57 16.29
CA SER A 12 3.57 -5.28 16.62
C SER A 12 4.34 -4.61 15.48
N ASP A 13 3.79 -4.59 14.26
CA ASP A 13 4.42 -3.92 13.13
C ASP A 13 4.02 -2.44 13.03
N ALA A 14 3.15 -1.95 13.91
CA ALA A 14 2.59 -0.61 13.78
C ALA A 14 3.66 0.48 13.72
N SER A 15 4.66 0.41 14.60
CA SER A 15 5.71 1.44 14.66
C SER A 15 6.55 1.49 13.38
N VAL A 16 6.95 0.34 12.85
CA VAL A 16 7.76 0.32 11.62
C VAL A 16 6.95 0.81 10.44
N ILE A 17 5.67 0.46 10.36
CA ILE A 17 4.80 0.93 9.27
C ILE A 17 4.61 2.44 9.38
N ALA A 18 4.38 2.97 10.58
CA ALA A 18 4.25 4.41 10.78
C ALA A 18 5.54 5.15 10.36
N ASN A 19 6.69 4.60 10.71
CA ASN A 19 7.98 5.19 10.32
C ASN A 19 8.16 5.17 8.80
N PHE A 20 7.74 4.10 8.13
CA PHE A 20 7.79 4.02 6.67
C PHE A 20 6.91 5.09 6.03
N ASN A 21 5.74 5.35 6.59
CA ASN A 21 4.86 6.39 6.07
C ASN A 21 5.46 7.78 6.24
N GLN A 22 6.11 8.05 7.37
CA GLN A 22 6.81 9.31 7.57
C GLN A 22 7.93 9.49 6.55
N ALA A 23 8.73 8.44 6.34
CA ALA A 23 9.82 8.48 5.36
C ALA A 23 9.28 8.71 3.95
N MET A 24 8.19 8.04 3.60
CA MET A 24 7.56 8.17 2.28
C MET A 24 7.04 9.57 2.05
N ALA A 25 6.33 10.13 3.03
CA ALA A 25 5.77 11.48 2.89
C ALA A 25 6.88 12.52 2.71
N TRP A 26 7.96 12.38 3.43
CA TRP A 26 9.09 13.28 3.27
C TRP A 26 9.76 13.11 1.90
N GLU A 27 9.97 11.87 1.48
CA GLU A 27 10.65 11.56 0.23
C GLU A 27 9.87 12.06 -0.99
N THR A 28 8.55 11.86 -0.99
CA THR A 28 7.72 12.14 -2.16
C THR A 28 7.13 13.56 -2.17
N GLU A 29 6.80 14.12 -1.00
CA GLU A 29 6.06 15.38 -0.92
C GLU A 29 6.73 16.42 -0.02
N LYS A 30 7.88 16.10 0.57
CA LYS A 30 8.56 16.95 1.55
C LYS A 30 7.64 17.36 2.69
N LYS A 31 6.76 16.43 3.07
CA LYS A 31 5.75 16.66 4.10
C LYS A 31 6.12 15.88 5.36
N GLU A 32 6.04 16.56 6.50
CA GLU A 32 6.23 15.92 7.79
C GLU A 32 4.87 15.51 8.34
N LEU A 33 4.68 14.20 8.54
CA LEU A 33 3.46 13.71 9.17
C LEU A 33 3.56 13.90 10.68
N ILE A 34 2.42 14.16 11.32
CA ILE A 34 2.36 14.24 12.78
C ILE A 34 2.51 12.83 13.32
N PRO A 35 3.58 12.54 14.10
CA PRO A 35 3.87 11.15 14.51
C PRO A 35 2.71 10.45 15.23
N GLU A 36 2.01 11.16 16.11
CA GLU A 36 0.90 10.58 16.87
C GLU A 36 -0.27 10.24 15.94
N VAL A 37 -0.49 11.04 14.90
CA VAL A 37 -1.61 10.84 13.97
C VAL A 37 -1.33 9.62 13.08
N ILE A 38 -0.13 9.55 12.50
CA ILE A 38 0.17 8.40 11.62
C ILE A 38 0.23 7.09 12.42
N LEU A 39 0.79 7.11 13.61
CA LEU A 39 0.81 5.91 14.43
C LEU A 39 -0.60 5.48 14.82
N ALA A 40 -1.46 6.43 15.19
CA ALA A 40 -2.86 6.12 15.50
C ALA A 40 -3.60 5.59 14.27
N GLY A 41 -3.35 6.16 13.10
CA GLY A 41 -3.98 5.72 11.86
C GLY A 41 -3.59 4.29 11.50
N VAL A 42 -2.31 3.98 11.57
CA VAL A 42 -1.81 2.62 11.30
C VAL A 42 -2.39 1.62 12.30
N THR A 43 -2.34 1.98 13.59
CA THR A 43 -2.86 1.12 14.65
C THR A 43 -4.37 0.86 14.48
N SER A 44 -5.12 1.89 14.12
CA SER A 44 -6.56 1.76 13.91
C SER A 44 -6.88 0.77 12.80
N LEU A 45 -6.14 0.80 11.70
CA LEU A 45 -6.37 -0.16 10.62
C LEU A 45 -6.01 -1.58 11.07
N LEU A 46 -4.88 -1.74 11.74
CA LEU A 46 -4.46 -3.05 12.23
C LEU A 46 -5.47 -3.68 13.18
N LYS A 47 -6.18 -2.85 13.96
CA LYS A 47 -7.20 -3.31 14.91
C LYS A 47 -8.57 -3.49 14.28
N ASN A 48 -8.78 -3.05 13.04
CA ASN A 48 -10.09 -3.06 12.40
C ASN A 48 -10.02 -3.68 11.01
N PRO A 49 -9.99 -5.02 10.92
CA PRO A 49 -9.86 -5.71 9.64
C PRO A 49 -10.91 -5.34 8.58
N SER A 50 -12.06 -4.82 9.01
CA SER A 50 -13.08 -4.37 8.07
C SER A 50 -12.66 -3.15 7.26
N ARG A 51 -11.65 -2.40 7.71
CA ARG A 51 -11.15 -1.22 6.99
C ARG A 51 -10.11 -1.58 5.94
N GLY A 52 -9.43 -2.70 6.12
CA GLY A 52 -8.35 -3.12 5.25
C GLY A 52 -7.27 -3.86 6.02
N PHE A 53 -6.09 -3.96 5.43
CA PHE A 53 -4.96 -4.64 6.07
C PHE A 53 -3.66 -4.15 5.49
N TYR A 54 -2.58 -4.40 6.22
CA TYR A 54 -1.22 -4.13 5.74
C TYR A 54 -0.53 -5.45 5.39
N ILE A 55 0.33 -5.36 4.36
CA ILE A 55 1.26 -6.42 4.01
C ILE A 55 2.66 -5.88 4.27
N VAL A 56 3.52 -6.72 4.83
CA VAL A 56 4.93 -6.37 5.04
C VAL A 56 5.82 -7.42 4.40
N ALA A 57 7.00 -7.00 4.02
CA ALA A 57 8.05 -7.88 3.52
C ALA A 57 9.20 -7.88 4.50
N GLU A 58 9.70 -9.07 4.83
CA GLU A 58 10.81 -9.27 5.75
C GLU A 58 11.96 -9.94 5.02
N THR A 59 13.16 -9.47 5.29
CA THR A 59 14.39 -10.13 4.88
C THR A 59 15.53 -9.58 5.74
N ASP A 60 16.62 -10.30 5.84
CA ASP A 60 17.75 -9.89 6.65
C ASP A 60 17.32 -9.58 8.10
N ALA A 61 16.37 -10.38 8.62
CA ALA A 61 15.86 -10.31 9.99
C ALA A 61 15.15 -8.99 10.33
N LYS A 62 14.61 -8.28 9.33
CA LYS A 62 13.86 -7.04 9.58
C LYS A 62 12.78 -6.83 8.53
N VAL A 63 11.81 -5.98 8.86
CA VAL A 63 10.79 -5.53 7.91
C VAL A 63 11.42 -4.47 7.02
N VAL A 64 11.33 -4.67 5.70
CA VAL A 64 11.98 -3.80 4.73
C VAL A 64 11.00 -3.10 3.80
N ALA A 65 9.72 -3.47 3.84
CA ALA A 65 8.71 -2.87 2.97
C ALA A 65 7.33 -3.06 3.55
N CYS A 66 6.40 -2.22 3.12
CA CYS A 66 5.00 -2.37 3.46
C CYS A 66 4.11 -1.86 2.33
N LEU A 67 2.86 -2.27 2.35
CA LEU A 67 1.78 -1.65 1.59
C LEU A 67 0.47 -1.83 2.35
N MET A 68 -0.49 -0.97 2.05
CA MET A 68 -1.82 -1.01 2.66
C MET A 68 -2.84 -1.39 1.60
N ILE A 69 -3.78 -2.24 1.98
CA ILE A 69 -4.95 -2.54 1.15
C ILE A 69 -6.18 -2.00 1.86
N THR A 70 -6.95 -1.21 1.13
CA THR A 70 -8.31 -0.81 1.54
C THR A 70 -9.29 -1.25 0.46
N THR A 71 -10.58 -1.14 0.73
CA THR A 71 -11.59 -1.72 -0.17
C THR A 71 -12.54 -0.65 -0.68
N GLU A 72 -13.05 -0.88 -1.89
CA GLU A 72 -14.08 -0.05 -2.49
C GLU A 72 -15.14 -0.96 -3.07
N TRP A 73 -16.40 -0.76 -2.66
CA TRP A 73 -17.52 -1.53 -3.21
C TRP A 73 -17.84 -1.05 -4.61
N SER A 74 -18.04 -1.99 -5.52
CA SER A 74 -18.52 -1.73 -6.87
C SER A 74 -19.86 -2.43 -7.06
N ASP A 75 -20.93 -1.66 -7.10
CA ASP A 75 -22.25 -2.22 -7.35
C ASP A 75 -22.38 -2.77 -8.77
N TRP A 76 -21.70 -2.13 -9.73
CA TRP A 76 -21.71 -2.62 -11.11
C TRP A 76 -21.11 -4.01 -11.25
N ARG A 77 -20.18 -4.36 -10.37
CA ARG A 77 -19.48 -5.65 -10.44
C ARG A 77 -19.91 -6.60 -9.34
N ASN A 78 -20.75 -6.11 -8.41
CA ASN A 78 -21.10 -6.87 -7.22
C ASN A 78 -19.84 -7.41 -6.53
N GLY A 79 -18.86 -6.52 -6.33
CA GLY A 79 -17.59 -6.94 -5.80
C GLY A 79 -16.79 -5.80 -5.23
N LEU A 80 -15.66 -6.14 -4.68
CA LEU A 80 -14.75 -5.21 -4.02
C LEU A 80 -13.51 -4.99 -4.88
N PHE A 81 -13.16 -3.71 -5.09
CA PHE A 81 -11.82 -3.36 -5.52
C PHE A 81 -10.92 -3.31 -4.29
N TRP A 82 -9.72 -3.83 -4.43
CA TRP A 82 -8.66 -3.64 -3.46
C TRP A 82 -7.78 -2.50 -3.92
N TRP A 83 -7.71 -1.46 -3.09
CA TRP A 83 -6.84 -0.32 -3.34
C TRP A 83 -5.49 -0.54 -2.70
N VAL A 84 -4.43 -0.40 -3.49
CA VAL A 84 -3.04 -0.49 -3.03
C VAL A 84 -2.58 0.92 -2.69
N GLN A 85 -2.23 1.13 -1.43
CA GLN A 85 -1.84 2.44 -0.93
C GLN A 85 -0.64 2.34 -0.01
N SER A 86 -0.02 3.48 0.27
CA SER A 86 1.08 3.58 1.26
C SER A 86 2.19 2.55 1.02
N VAL A 87 2.59 2.42 -0.24
CA VAL A 87 3.66 1.50 -0.61
C VAL A 87 5.00 2.12 -0.28
N PHE A 88 5.82 1.40 0.47
CA PHE A 88 7.17 1.85 0.77
C PHE A 88 8.13 0.66 0.80
N VAL A 89 9.30 0.84 0.19
CA VAL A 89 10.40 -0.12 0.22
C VAL A 89 11.62 0.66 0.69
N LEU A 90 12.34 0.13 1.67
CA LEU A 90 13.58 0.77 2.12
C LEU A 90 14.52 0.97 0.93
N PRO A 91 15.23 2.11 0.86
CA PRO A 91 16.06 2.42 -0.32
C PRO A 91 17.03 1.31 -0.71
N ASP A 92 17.69 0.67 0.26
CA ASP A 92 18.66 -0.38 -0.02
C ASP A 92 18.04 -1.65 -0.61
N TYR A 93 16.73 -1.78 -0.52
CA TYR A 93 16.02 -2.97 -1.00
C TYR A 93 15.21 -2.70 -2.26
N ARG A 94 15.32 -1.51 -2.82
CA ARG A 94 14.63 -1.15 -4.07
C ARG A 94 15.30 -1.80 -5.26
N ARG A 95 14.51 -1.98 -6.36
CA ARG A 95 14.97 -2.59 -7.61
C ARG A 95 15.41 -4.05 -7.45
N ARG A 96 14.89 -4.73 -6.45
CA ARG A 96 15.17 -6.15 -6.20
C ARG A 96 13.90 -7.00 -6.26
N GLY A 97 12.83 -6.44 -6.82
CA GLY A 97 11.56 -7.16 -7.00
C GLY A 97 10.70 -7.27 -5.74
N VAL A 98 10.98 -6.50 -4.69
CA VAL A 98 10.20 -6.57 -3.46
C VAL A 98 8.74 -6.20 -3.70
N TYR A 99 8.50 -5.08 -4.40
CA TYR A 99 7.12 -4.65 -4.69
C TYR A 99 6.42 -5.68 -5.58
N ARG A 100 7.09 -6.18 -6.61
CA ARG A 100 6.53 -7.22 -7.48
C ARG A 100 6.06 -8.41 -6.65
N ASN A 101 6.88 -8.86 -5.72
CA ASN A 101 6.55 -10.01 -4.88
C ASN A 101 5.38 -9.70 -3.95
N MET A 102 5.32 -8.48 -3.40
CA MET A 102 4.18 -8.08 -2.57
C MET A 102 2.89 -8.02 -3.39
N TYR A 103 2.98 -7.48 -4.60
CA TYR A 103 1.80 -7.39 -5.47
C TYR A 103 1.32 -8.79 -5.88
N GLN A 104 2.25 -9.70 -6.18
CA GLN A 104 1.87 -11.08 -6.48
C GLN A 104 1.21 -11.76 -5.28
N PHE A 105 1.71 -11.48 -4.09
CA PHE A 105 1.11 -11.99 -2.85
C PHE A 105 -0.35 -11.52 -2.72
N ILE A 106 -0.60 -10.24 -3.02
CA ILE A 106 -1.95 -9.66 -3.01
C ILE A 106 -2.85 -10.36 -4.03
N LYS A 107 -2.33 -10.59 -5.24
CA LYS A 107 -3.12 -11.30 -6.27
C LYS A 107 -3.47 -12.71 -5.82
N ASP A 108 -2.53 -13.39 -5.18
CA ASP A 108 -2.77 -14.76 -4.69
C ASP A 108 -3.82 -14.77 -3.59
N LEU A 109 -3.78 -13.77 -2.67
CA LEU A 109 -4.83 -13.63 -1.67
C LEU A 109 -6.19 -13.37 -2.32
N ALA A 110 -6.24 -12.49 -3.31
CA ALA A 110 -7.49 -12.13 -3.98
C ALA A 110 -8.11 -13.31 -4.70
N ASN A 111 -7.28 -14.23 -5.22
CA ASN A 111 -7.78 -15.43 -5.88
C ASN A 111 -8.55 -16.34 -4.92
N ARG A 112 -8.36 -16.19 -3.62
CA ARG A 112 -9.09 -16.94 -2.60
C ARG A 112 -10.32 -16.19 -2.09
N GLU A 113 -10.54 -14.98 -2.56
CA GLU A 113 -11.63 -14.11 -2.14
C GLU A 113 -12.55 -13.86 -3.33
N PRO A 114 -13.61 -14.66 -3.52
CA PRO A 114 -14.41 -14.59 -4.74
C PRO A 114 -15.11 -13.26 -4.98
N ASN A 115 -15.26 -12.44 -3.94
CA ASN A 115 -15.89 -11.13 -4.10
C ASN A 115 -14.91 -10.00 -4.46
N VAL A 116 -13.62 -10.28 -4.60
CA VAL A 116 -12.66 -9.27 -5.05
C VAL A 116 -12.67 -9.22 -6.57
N CYS A 117 -12.99 -8.05 -7.12
CA CYS A 117 -13.16 -7.89 -8.57
C CYS A 117 -11.99 -7.21 -9.26
N GLY A 118 -11.05 -6.63 -8.53
CA GLY A 118 -9.91 -5.98 -9.15
C GLY A 118 -9.06 -5.19 -8.17
N PHE A 119 -8.05 -4.53 -8.72
CA PHE A 119 -7.10 -3.74 -7.96
C PHE A 119 -7.03 -2.34 -8.53
N ARG A 120 -6.89 -1.35 -7.66
CA ARG A 120 -6.73 0.05 -8.06
C ARG A 120 -5.63 0.68 -7.24
N LEU A 121 -4.97 1.68 -7.82
CA LEU A 121 -4.07 2.57 -7.10
C LEU A 121 -4.07 3.91 -7.81
N TYR A 122 -3.60 4.94 -7.12
CA TYR A 122 -3.33 6.20 -7.78
C TYR A 122 -1.84 6.51 -7.65
N VAL A 123 -1.32 7.25 -8.61
CA VAL A 123 0.08 7.60 -8.70
C VAL A 123 0.17 9.02 -9.23
N GLU A 124 1.16 9.77 -8.77
CA GLU A 124 1.37 11.11 -9.29
C GLU A 124 1.62 11.08 -10.79
N LYS A 125 1.04 12.06 -11.49
CA LYS A 125 1.12 12.12 -12.95
C LYS A 125 2.55 12.18 -13.47
N ASP A 126 3.45 12.77 -12.69
CA ASP A 126 4.84 12.93 -13.09
C ASP A 126 5.73 11.74 -12.72
N ASN A 127 5.20 10.78 -11.95
CA ASN A 127 5.96 9.61 -11.54
C ASN A 127 5.93 8.54 -12.62
N VAL A 128 6.63 8.81 -13.72
CA VAL A 128 6.66 7.94 -14.90
C VAL A 128 7.24 6.57 -14.57
N ARG A 129 8.22 6.52 -13.68
CA ARG A 129 8.87 5.27 -13.30
C ARG A 129 7.90 4.32 -12.62
N ALA A 130 7.13 4.81 -11.65
CA ALA A 130 6.13 4.00 -10.97
C ALA A 130 5.06 3.54 -11.96
N GLN A 131 4.62 4.42 -12.84
CA GLN A 131 3.63 4.07 -13.86
C GLN A 131 4.12 2.93 -14.75
N SER A 132 5.39 2.98 -15.15
CA SER A 132 5.98 1.91 -15.95
C SER A 132 6.01 0.57 -15.21
N THR A 133 6.30 0.63 -13.91
CA THR A 133 6.29 -0.57 -13.06
C THR A 133 4.89 -1.17 -13.00
N TYR A 134 3.86 -0.35 -12.77
CA TYR A 134 2.50 -0.84 -12.70
C TYR A 134 2.03 -1.43 -14.02
N ALA A 135 2.34 -0.77 -15.13
CA ALA A 135 2.01 -1.30 -16.45
C ALA A 135 2.68 -2.65 -16.71
N ALA A 136 3.95 -2.78 -16.33
CA ALA A 136 4.68 -4.04 -16.48
C ALA A 136 4.07 -5.17 -15.65
N LEU A 137 3.40 -4.83 -14.55
CA LEU A 137 2.76 -5.83 -13.69
C LEU A 137 1.32 -6.13 -14.08
N GLY A 138 0.83 -5.55 -15.17
CA GLY A 138 -0.48 -5.87 -15.72
C GLY A 138 -1.58 -4.84 -15.45
N MET A 139 -1.25 -3.70 -14.86
CA MET A 139 -2.22 -2.63 -14.64
C MET A 139 -2.27 -1.70 -15.83
N SER A 140 -3.42 -1.08 -16.08
CA SER A 140 -3.57 -0.07 -17.12
C SER A 140 -4.18 1.18 -16.50
N GLN A 141 -3.83 2.32 -17.10
CA GLN A 141 -4.39 3.59 -16.62
C GLN A 141 -5.88 3.65 -16.93
N SER A 142 -6.69 3.95 -15.92
CA SER A 142 -8.12 4.08 -16.10
C SER A 142 -8.46 5.45 -16.74
N PRO A 143 -9.69 5.61 -17.28
CA PRO A 143 -10.11 6.89 -17.83
C PRO A 143 -10.53 7.91 -16.75
N TYR A 144 -10.51 7.53 -15.47
CA TYR A 144 -11.01 8.37 -14.39
C TYR A 144 -9.93 9.28 -13.83
N SER A 145 -10.31 10.49 -13.43
CA SER A 145 -9.48 11.42 -12.69
C SER A 145 -9.97 11.48 -11.25
N LEU A 146 -9.05 11.73 -10.32
CA LEU A 146 -9.38 11.83 -8.91
C LEU A 146 -9.70 13.29 -8.58
N PHE A 147 -10.87 13.53 -8.00
CA PHE A 147 -11.25 14.84 -7.47
C PHE A 147 -11.37 14.69 -5.95
N GLU A 148 -10.93 15.70 -5.22
CA GLU A 148 -11.00 15.63 -3.77
C GLU A 148 -11.34 16.99 -3.17
N GLU A 149 -11.99 16.93 -2.02
CA GLU A 149 -12.25 18.10 -1.19
C GLU A 149 -12.15 17.63 0.26
N LEU A 150 -11.20 18.16 1.00
CA LEU A 150 -11.04 17.78 2.40
C LEU A 150 -12.12 18.40 3.25
N LYS A 151 -12.64 17.65 4.22
CA LYS A 151 -13.68 18.12 5.12
C LYS A 151 -13.17 19.25 6.03
N SER A 152 -11.90 19.12 6.43
CA SER A 152 -11.23 20.14 7.23
C SER A 152 -9.74 20.06 6.94
N ASP A 153 -9.01 21.09 7.37
CA ASP A 153 -7.56 21.13 7.19
C ASP A 153 -6.91 20.28 8.28
N ILE A 154 -6.75 19.00 7.99
CA ILE A 154 -6.20 18.04 8.95
C ILE A 154 -4.75 17.66 8.65
N GLU A 155 -4.17 18.26 7.63
CA GLU A 155 -2.79 17.94 7.21
C GLU A 155 -1.77 18.89 7.79
#